data_a9e68ab00d96edde4fd1643f05f0797c
#
_entry.id   a9e68ab00d96edde4fd1643f05f0797c
#
_cell.length_a   1.000
_cell.length_b   1.000
_cell.length_c   1.000
_cell.angle_alpha   90.00
_cell.angle_beta   90.00
_cell.angle_gamma   90.00
#
_symmetry.space_group_name_H-M   'P 1'
#
loop_
_entity.id
_entity.type
_entity.pdbx_description
1 polymer ?
#
loop_
_entity_poly.entity_id
_entity_poly.type
_entity_poly.pdbx_seq_one_letter_code
_entity_poly.pdbx_strand_id
1 'polypeptide(L)'
;IDKTNFDDEVRVQIKGHIDDPAKNKSGKKEYLGRQRITYPVELIDLKIYSKNGGVIYFEIFMSSDGKEKEVFYASLYPSVLKKYIDEKEEKLAKKKTRPKIPTLSIVFTKLEDNADVLYRIVKQFSIEKRKQGTGDVALVKDMIMLKDIDKVKSISATAVGIDDEMGLLKRFASGDICFYGKTEGNPYERPIEWAKDAKFIIRKDIDQSVSIENTVYYEKCEVEKTSDGELALIPSPNLRIDLRNGKFNFECKTGIKELKRDAEFLLDAMEATAFKINNIDFPYVNPTMPKELEKELKFYLDLDKVLSMIGLDFDKPLKDADEKELKQLADLVCVKRGL
;
A
#
# COMPACT_ATOMS: atom_id res chain seq x y z
N ILE A 1 -5.65 -36.07 -11.22
CA ILE A 1 -4.43 -35.25 -11.33
C ILE A 1 -3.73 -35.72 -12.58
N ASP A 2 -3.69 -34.85 -13.58
CA ASP A 2 -3.05 -35.15 -14.86
C ASP A 2 -1.51 -35.14 -14.64
N LYS A 3 -0.88 -36.29 -14.91
CA LYS A 3 0.57 -36.47 -14.72
C LYS A 3 1.43 -35.60 -15.64
N THR A 4 0.85 -34.92 -16.60
CA THR A 4 1.53 -34.09 -17.61
C THR A 4 1.82 -32.65 -17.14
N ASN A 5 1.35 -32.25 -15.95
CA ASN A 5 1.48 -30.88 -15.42
C ASN A 5 2.47 -30.70 -14.25
N PHE A 6 3.35 -31.65 -13.99
CA PHE A 6 4.39 -31.55 -12.94
C PHE A 6 5.76 -31.18 -13.52
N ASP A 7 5.87 -29.97 -14.05
CA ASP A 7 7.13 -29.50 -14.64
C ASP A 7 7.98 -28.62 -13.73
N ASP A 8 7.57 -28.40 -12.46
CA ASP A 8 8.30 -27.51 -11.57
C ASP A 8 8.50 -28.08 -10.16
N GLU A 9 9.76 -28.18 -9.76
CA GLU A 9 10.15 -28.46 -8.38
C GLU A 9 10.07 -27.16 -7.55
N VAL A 10 9.18 -27.15 -6.56
CA VAL A 10 9.13 -26.07 -5.55
C VAL A 10 9.86 -26.54 -4.30
N ARG A 11 10.93 -25.83 -3.92
CA ARG A 11 11.67 -26.11 -2.70
C ARG A 11 10.94 -25.61 -1.48
N VAL A 12 10.90 -26.44 -0.45
CA VAL A 12 10.23 -26.15 0.81
C VAL A 12 11.22 -26.36 1.97
N GLN A 13 11.27 -25.40 2.89
CA GLN A 13 11.94 -25.53 4.16
C GLN A 13 10.92 -25.52 5.28
N ILE A 14 11.04 -26.43 6.23
CA ILE A 14 10.13 -26.50 7.39
C ILE A 14 11.00 -26.53 8.66
N LYS A 15 10.68 -25.66 9.62
CA LYS A 15 11.22 -25.69 10.99
C LYS A 15 10.08 -25.73 12.00
N GLY A 16 10.26 -26.51 13.05
CA GLY A 16 9.29 -26.65 14.15
C GLY A 16 9.85 -26.09 15.45
N HIS A 17 9.01 -25.44 16.23
CA HIS A 17 9.35 -24.82 17.51
C HIS A 17 8.27 -25.10 18.54
N ILE A 18 8.68 -25.22 19.81
CA ILE A 18 7.76 -25.22 20.93
C ILE A 18 7.67 -23.79 21.44
N ASP A 19 6.45 -23.22 21.42
CA ASP A 19 6.14 -21.91 21.99
C ASP A 19 5.73 -22.12 23.46
N ASP A 20 6.72 -22.06 24.35
CA ASP A 20 6.56 -22.30 25.79
C ASP A 20 6.76 -20.99 26.55
N PRO A 21 5.66 -20.32 26.98
CA PRO A 21 5.72 -19.08 27.75
C PRO A 21 6.52 -19.21 29.04
N ALA A 22 6.53 -20.39 29.68
CA ALA A 22 7.23 -20.63 30.93
C ALA A 22 8.75 -20.66 30.78
N LYS A 23 9.26 -21.01 29.60
CA LYS A 23 10.70 -20.97 29.25
C LYS A 23 11.17 -19.60 28.78
N ASN A 24 10.27 -18.67 28.57
CA ASN A 24 10.58 -17.33 28.06
C ASN A 24 11.03 -16.38 29.18
N LYS A 25 12.08 -16.73 29.94
CA LYS A 25 12.67 -15.93 31.04
C LYS A 25 13.12 -14.51 30.65
N SER A 26 12.98 -14.09 29.41
CA SER A 26 13.48 -12.81 28.89
C SER A 26 12.49 -12.04 28.04
N GLY A 27 11.16 -12.14 28.29
CA GLY A 27 10.18 -11.38 27.54
C GLY A 27 10.10 -11.76 26.04
N LYS A 28 10.41 -13.01 25.71
CA LYS A 28 10.28 -13.51 24.33
C LYS A 28 8.83 -13.50 23.90
N LYS A 29 8.62 -13.11 22.67
CA LYS A 29 7.30 -12.98 22.04
C LYS A 29 6.65 -14.36 21.92
N GLU A 30 5.43 -14.49 22.39
CA GLU A 30 4.56 -15.60 22.02
C GLU A 30 4.20 -15.47 20.53
N TYR A 31 4.20 -16.58 19.82
CA TYR A 31 3.93 -16.64 18.39
C TYR A 31 2.52 -17.15 18.08
N LEU A 32 1.99 -18.03 18.93
CA LEU A 32 0.61 -18.52 18.80
C LEU A 32 -0.40 -17.37 18.89
N GLY A 33 -1.51 -17.44 18.14
CA GLY A 33 -2.57 -16.44 18.08
C GLY A 33 -2.26 -15.24 17.16
N ARG A 34 -1.10 -15.17 16.51
CA ARG A 34 -0.71 -14.04 15.64
C ARG A 34 -1.06 -14.29 14.19
N GLN A 35 -1.40 -13.24 13.47
CA GLN A 35 -1.58 -13.28 12.01
C GLN A 35 -0.24 -13.14 11.25
N ARG A 36 0.74 -12.46 11.88
CA ARG A 36 2.09 -12.27 11.32
C ARG A 36 3.13 -12.34 12.44
N ILE A 37 4.23 -12.96 12.12
CA ILE A 37 5.39 -13.07 13.02
C ILE A 37 6.66 -12.60 12.32
N THR A 38 7.66 -12.24 13.12
CA THR A 38 9.00 -11.96 12.62
C THR A 38 9.95 -12.95 13.30
N TYR A 39 10.65 -13.75 12.50
CA TYR A 39 11.56 -14.78 12.99
C TYR A 39 12.97 -14.65 12.38
N PRO A 40 14.04 -14.89 13.16
CA PRO A 40 15.40 -14.78 12.66
C PRO A 40 15.79 -16.00 11.81
N VAL A 41 16.28 -15.75 10.60
CA VAL A 41 16.83 -16.77 9.69
C VAL A 41 18.30 -16.48 9.45
N GLU A 42 19.12 -17.50 9.39
CA GLU A 42 20.55 -17.36 9.16
C GLU A 42 20.85 -16.85 7.74
N LEU A 43 21.79 -15.91 7.65
CA LEU A 43 22.17 -15.31 6.36
C LEU A 43 22.71 -16.36 5.38
N ILE A 44 23.39 -17.38 5.90
CA ILE A 44 23.93 -18.47 5.08
C ILE A 44 22.82 -19.29 4.40
N ASP A 45 21.75 -19.59 5.15
CA ASP A 45 20.58 -20.28 4.61
C ASP A 45 19.94 -19.47 3.50
N LEU A 46 19.74 -18.16 3.72
CA LEU A 46 19.15 -17.26 2.71
C LEU A 46 19.99 -17.21 1.42
N LYS A 47 21.32 -17.23 1.54
CA LYS A 47 22.23 -17.30 0.38
C LYS A 47 22.09 -18.61 -0.38
N ILE A 48 21.94 -19.72 0.33
CA ILE A 48 21.72 -21.04 -0.27
C ILE A 48 20.38 -21.05 -1.01
N TYR A 49 19.31 -20.53 -0.39
CA TYR A 49 17.99 -20.45 -1.03
C TYR A 49 18.03 -19.57 -2.28
N SER A 50 18.72 -18.43 -2.23
CA SER A 50 18.85 -17.53 -3.38
C SER A 50 19.51 -18.22 -4.58
N LYS A 51 20.59 -18.96 -4.37
CA LYS A 51 21.28 -19.74 -5.42
C LYS A 51 20.38 -20.81 -6.04
N ASN A 52 19.44 -21.33 -5.28
CA ASN A 52 18.58 -22.43 -5.67
C ASN A 52 17.20 -22.01 -6.20
N GLY A 53 17.02 -20.73 -6.56
CA GLY A 53 15.77 -20.23 -7.13
C GLY A 53 14.68 -19.93 -6.10
N GLY A 54 15.06 -19.68 -4.85
CA GLY A 54 14.14 -19.37 -3.76
C GLY A 54 13.64 -20.59 -2.99
N VAL A 55 12.77 -20.34 -2.01
CA VAL A 55 12.18 -21.36 -1.14
C VAL A 55 10.83 -20.86 -0.57
N ILE A 56 9.87 -21.73 -0.39
CA ILE A 56 8.75 -21.50 0.51
C ILE A 56 9.19 -21.99 1.89
N TYR A 57 9.26 -21.07 2.86
CA TYR A 57 9.76 -21.37 4.19
C TYR A 57 8.59 -21.39 5.18
N PHE A 58 8.42 -22.51 5.88
CA PHE A 58 7.41 -22.69 6.90
C PHE A 58 8.05 -22.73 8.30
N GLU A 59 7.47 -21.97 9.23
CA GLU A 59 7.74 -22.00 10.66
C GLU A 59 6.49 -22.53 11.37
N ILE A 60 6.62 -23.63 12.09
CA ILE A 60 5.54 -24.27 12.83
C ILE A 60 5.77 -24.06 14.32
N PHE A 61 4.82 -23.42 14.97
CA PHE A 61 4.82 -23.23 16.42
C PHE A 61 3.77 -24.12 17.05
N MET A 62 4.16 -24.80 18.14
CA MET A 62 3.28 -25.68 18.91
C MET A 62 3.32 -25.28 20.39
N SER A 63 2.17 -25.36 21.07
CA SER A 63 2.12 -25.24 22.52
C SER A 63 2.92 -26.37 23.19
N SER A 64 3.35 -26.15 24.44
CA SER A 64 4.14 -27.14 25.19
C SER A 64 3.42 -28.47 25.42
N ASP A 65 2.08 -28.46 25.43
CA ASP A 65 1.23 -29.66 25.55
C ASP A 65 0.85 -30.27 24.18
N GLY A 66 1.31 -29.65 23.07
CA GLY A 66 1.08 -30.12 21.70
C GLY A 66 -0.36 -29.97 21.19
N LYS A 67 -1.28 -29.35 21.97
CA LYS A 67 -2.68 -29.22 21.55
C LYS A 67 -2.92 -28.14 20.53
N GLU A 68 -2.19 -27.03 20.63
CA GLU A 68 -2.28 -25.91 19.69
C GLU A 68 -1.09 -25.92 18.77
N LYS A 69 -1.33 -25.68 17.50
CA LYS A 69 -0.28 -25.52 16.47
C LYS A 69 -0.70 -24.49 15.48
N GLU A 70 0.25 -23.69 15.07
CA GLU A 70 0.07 -22.71 13.99
C GLU A 70 1.22 -22.79 13.01
N VAL A 71 0.89 -22.66 11.73
CA VAL A 71 1.84 -22.68 10.62
C VAL A 71 1.93 -21.28 10.07
N PHE A 72 3.16 -20.81 9.91
CA PHE A 72 3.47 -19.55 9.25
C PHE A 72 4.35 -19.81 8.04
N TYR A 73 4.20 -19.01 7.00
CA TYR A 73 5.00 -19.16 5.80
C TYR A 73 5.56 -17.82 5.30
N ALA A 74 6.64 -17.92 4.51
CA ALA A 74 7.20 -16.83 3.74
C ALA A 74 7.63 -17.35 2.36
N SER A 75 7.17 -16.69 1.30
CA SER A 75 7.58 -16.96 -0.07
C SER A 75 8.86 -16.17 -0.38
N LEU A 76 10.00 -16.82 -0.25
CA LEU A 76 11.31 -16.21 -0.43
C LEU A 76 11.79 -16.39 -1.87
N TYR A 77 11.30 -15.52 -2.77
CA TYR A 77 11.71 -15.47 -4.17
C TYR A 77 13.15 -14.96 -4.33
N PRO A 78 13.82 -15.26 -5.46
CA PRO A 78 15.17 -14.75 -5.72
C PRO A 78 15.30 -13.23 -5.57
N SER A 79 14.34 -12.44 -6.06
CA SER A 79 14.33 -10.99 -5.95
C SER A 79 14.21 -10.49 -4.50
N VAL A 80 13.35 -11.13 -3.71
CA VAL A 80 13.17 -10.84 -2.28
C VAL A 80 14.43 -11.19 -1.50
N LEU A 81 14.99 -12.37 -1.77
CA LEU A 81 16.22 -12.84 -1.13
C LEU A 81 17.40 -11.94 -1.46
N LYS A 82 17.54 -11.51 -2.73
CA LYS A 82 18.61 -10.59 -3.13
C LYS A 82 18.57 -9.33 -2.29
N LYS A 83 17.41 -8.69 -2.17
CA LYS A 83 17.24 -7.47 -1.35
C LYS A 83 17.63 -7.72 0.10
N TYR A 84 17.12 -8.77 0.73
CA TYR A 84 17.44 -9.11 2.11
C TYR A 84 18.94 -9.33 2.34
N ILE A 85 19.59 -10.04 1.41
CA ILE A 85 21.02 -10.35 1.49
C ILE A 85 21.85 -9.09 1.31
N ASP A 86 21.58 -8.29 0.28
CA ASP A 86 22.32 -7.06 -0.04
C ASP A 86 22.24 -6.06 1.11
N GLU A 87 21.04 -5.79 1.64
CA GLU A 87 20.85 -4.90 2.80
C GLU A 87 21.61 -5.38 4.05
N LYS A 88 21.64 -6.72 4.28
CA LYS A 88 22.33 -7.28 5.42
C LYS A 88 23.84 -7.19 5.25
N GLU A 89 24.36 -7.50 4.08
CA GLU A 89 25.79 -7.42 3.81
C GLU A 89 26.29 -5.98 3.90
N GLU A 90 25.54 -5.01 3.40
CA GLU A 90 25.86 -3.60 3.56
C GLU A 90 25.92 -3.19 5.04
N LYS A 91 24.92 -3.60 5.84
CA LYS A 91 24.92 -3.36 7.30
C LYS A 91 26.09 -4.03 8.01
N LEU A 92 26.49 -5.24 7.58
CA LEU A 92 27.62 -5.96 8.15
C LEU A 92 28.97 -5.34 7.75
N ALA A 93 29.08 -4.80 6.53
CA ALA A 93 30.29 -4.12 6.07
C ALA A 93 30.60 -2.84 6.89
N LYS A 94 29.56 -2.16 7.37
CA LYS A 94 29.69 -0.95 8.21
C LYS A 94 30.01 -1.25 9.69
N LYS A 95 29.92 -2.51 10.15
CA LYS A 95 30.18 -2.89 11.54
C LYS A 95 31.63 -3.22 11.80
N LYS A 96 32.19 -2.68 12.89
CA LYS A 96 33.54 -3.00 13.36
C LYS A 96 33.69 -4.45 13.80
N THR A 97 32.62 -5.03 14.36
CA THR A 97 32.62 -6.43 14.84
C THR A 97 31.45 -7.16 14.18
N ARG A 98 31.75 -8.29 13.52
CA ARG A 98 30.72 -9.12 12.89
C ARG A 98 30.20 -10.17 13.88
N PRO A 99 28.88 -10.45 13.94
CA PRO A 99 28.34 -11.54 14.73
C PRO A 99 28.86 -12.88 14.20
N LYS A 100 29.04 -13.86 15.10
CA LYS A 100 29.51 -15.20 14.72
C LYS A 100 28.56 -15.87 13.72
N ILE A 101 27.25 -15.71 13.93
CA ILE A 101 26.20 -16.20 13.04
C ILE A 101 25.29 -15.00 12.69
N PRO A 102 25.45 -14.42 11.49
CA PRO A 102 24.57 -13.35 11.05
C PRO A 102 23.17 -13.87 10.74
N THR A 103 22.15 -13.25 11.30
CA THR A 103 20.73 -13.56 11.03
C THR A 103 20.00 -12.37 10.47
N LEU A 104 18.91 -12.61 9.75
CA LEU A 104 17.92 -11.62 9.33
C LEU A 104 16.56 -11.93 9.95
N SER A 105 15.84 -10.88 10.30
CA SER A 105 14.45 -10.98 10.70
C SER A 105 13.56 -11.04 9.44
N ILE A 106 12.99 -12.21 9.19
CA ILE A 106 12.04 -12.46 8.10
C ILE A 106 10.62 -12.36 8.66
N VAL A 107 9.73 -11.77 7.88
CA VAL A 107 8.30 -11.72 8.22
C VAL A 107 7.61 -12.94 7.63
N PHE A 108 6.86 -13.65 8.47
CA PHE A 108 6.04 -14.80 8.09
C PHE A 108 4.57 -14.47 8.31
N THR A 109 3.72 -14.93 7.43
CA THR A 109 2.26 -14.79 7.50
C THR A 109 1.65 -16.11 7.94
N LYS A 110 0.62 -16.08 8.78
CA LYS A 110 -0.10 -17.28 9.20
C LYS A 110 -0.72 -17.96 7.99
N LEU A 111 -0.48 -19.26 7.86
CA LEU A 111 -1.14 -20.09 6.86
C LEU A 111 -2.56 -20.41 7.36
N GLU A 112 -3.55 -20.10 6.55
CA GLU A 112 -4.92 -20.53 6.81
C GLU A 112 -5.03 -22.04 6.65
N ASP A 113 -5.83 -22.68 7.49
CA ASP A 113 -6.05 -24.14 7.44
C ASP A 113 -7.02 -24.49 6.29
N ASN A 114 -6.52 -24.28 5.08
CA ASN A 114 -7.23 -24.48 3.83
C ASN A 114 -6.28 -25.00 2.74
N ALA A 115 -6.56 -26.16 2.20
CA ALA A 115 -5.75 -26.79 1.17
C ALA A 115 -5.64 -25.94 -0.11
N ASP A 116 -6.68 -25.18 -0.46
CA ASP A 116 -6.69 -24.30 -1.63
C ASP A 116 -5.71 -23.13 -1.44
N VAL A 117 -5.58 -22.62 -0.21
CA VAL A 117 -4.61 -21.56 0.11
C VAL A 117 -3.19 -22.08 -0.10
N LEU A 118 -2.88 -23.27 0.41
CA LEU A 118 -1.57 -23.89 0.22
C LEU A 118 -1.28 -24.12 -1.27
N TYR A 119 -2.26 -24.65 -2.03
CA TYR A 119 -2.12 -24.85 -3.48
C TYR A 119 -1.82 -23.53 -4.20
N ARG A 120 -2.55 -22.46 -3.87
CA ARG A 120 -2.34 -21.12 -4.46
C ARG A 120 -0.93 -20.60 -4.19
N ILE A 121 -0.42 -20.75 -2.94
CA ILE A 121 0.94 -20.33 -2.55
C ILE A 121 1.98 -21.08 -3.39
N VAL A 122 1.88 -22.40 -3.48
CA VAL A 122 2.81 -23.24 -4.24
C VAL A 122 2.75 -22.91 -5.74
N LYS A 123 1.55 -22.74 -6.30
CA LYS A 123 1.35 -22.39 -7.71
C LYS A 123 1.92 -21.00 -8.02
N GLN A 124 1.66 -20.02 -7.16
CA GLN A 124 2.23 -18.69 -7.30
C GLN A 124 3.76 -18.73 -7.26
N PHE A 125 4.31 -19.47 -6.29
CA PHE A 125 5.76 -19.61 -6.16
C PHE A 125 6.40 -20.21 -7.42
N SER A 126 5.80 -21.24 -7.98
CA SER A 126 6.25 -21.87 -9.23
C SER A 126 6.28 -20.87 -10.40
N ILE A 127 5.23 -20.03 -10.55
CA ILE A 127 5.16 -19.01 -11.59
C ILE A 127 6.27 -17.96 -11.41
N GLU A 128 6.43 -17.44 -10.19
CA GLU A 128 7.43 -16.42 -9.90
C GLU A 128 8.86 -16.95 -10.07
N LYS A 129 9.13 -18.17 -9.60
CA LYS A 129 10.42 -18.84 -9.78
C LYS A 129 10.78 -18.95 -11.27
N ARG A 130 9.85 -19.36 -12.13
CA ARG A 130 10.07 -19.46 -13.58
C ARG A 130 10.38 -18.11 -14.20
N LYS A 131 9.64 -17.07 -13.83
CA LYS A 131 9.87 -15.70 -14.33
C LYS A 131 11.21 -15.12 -13.89
N GLN A 132 11.68 -15.44 -12.69
CA GLN A 132 12.92 -14.90 -12.14
C GLN A 132 14.18 -15.72 -12.49
N GLY A 133 14.01 -16.95 -12.97
CA GLY A 133 15.10 -17.85 -13.32
C GLY A 133 15.84 -18.40 -12.09
N THR A 134 16.84 -19.23 -12.33
CA THR A 134 17.66 -19.87 -11.31
C THR A 134 19.14 -19.76 -11.62
N GLY A 135 19.98 -19.69 -10.60
CA GLY A 135 21.44 -19.70 -10.74
C GLY A 135 22.00 -18.52 -11.55
N ASP A 136 22.88 -18.80 -12.52
CA ASP A 136 23.54 -17.76 -13.30
C ASP A 136 22.65 -17.10 -14.38
N VAL A 137 21.51 -17.72 -14.70
CA VAL A 137 20.52 -17.22 -15.66
C VAL A 137 19.45 -16.37 -14.97
N ALA A 138 19.61 -16.10 -13.67
CA ALA A 138 18.61 -15.38 -12.90
C ALA A 138 18.49 -13.92 -13.38
N LEU A 139 17.31 -13.56 -13.89
CA LEU A 139 16.94 -12.17 -14.27
C LEU A 139 17.01 -11.19 -13.09
N VAL A 140 17.13 -11.71 -11.89
CA VAL A 140 17.33 -10.95 -10.64
C VAL A 140 18.62 -10.11 -10.66
N LYS A 141 19.62 -10.48 -11.46
CA LYS A 141 20.84 -9.67 -11.64
C LYS A 141 20.52 -8.31 -12.28
N ASP A 142 19.51 -8.27 -13.14
CA ASP A 142 19.06 -7.08 -13.86
C ASP A 142 17.76 -6.49 -13.28
N MET A 143 17.49 -6.72 -12.00
CA MET A 143 16.31 -6.22 -11.32
C MET A 143 16.21 -4.68 -11.42
N ILE A 144 15.00 -4.18 -11.68
CA ILE A 144 14.72 -2.75 -11.70
C ILE A 144 14.66 -2.25 -10.25
N MET A 145 15.54 -1.32 -9.92
CA MET A 145 15.57 -0.70 -8.60
C MET A 145 14.44 0.32 -8.44
N LEU A 146 13.88 0.47 -7.24
CA LEU A 146 12.80 1.45 -6.99
C LEU A 146 13.18 2.88 -7.35
N LYS A 147 14.44 3.26 -7.23
CA LYS A 147 14.95 4.57 -7.65
C LYS A 147 14.88 4.83 -9.16
N ASP A 148 14.70 3.78 -9.96
CA ASP A 148 14.62 3.83 -11.43
C ASP A 148 13.19 3.51 -11.92
N ILE A 149 12.19 3.54 -11.04
CA ILE A 149 10.81 3.17 -11.36
C ILE A 149 10.16 4.11 -12.39
N ASP A 150 10.58 5.34 -12.43
CA ASP A 150 10.16 6.36 -13.40
C ASP A 150 10.54 6.02 -14.86
N LYS A 151 11.53 5.15 -15.06
CA LYS A 151 11.96 4.65 -16.37
C LYS A 151 11.12 3.48 -16.87
N VAL A 152 10.19 2.98 -16.06
CA VAL A 152 9.35 1.83 -16.38
C VAL A 152 8.15 2.27 -17.21
N LYS A 153 8.01 1.70 -18.42
CA LYS A 153 6.90 1.99 -19.35
C LYS A 153 5.63 1.21 -19.03
N SER A 154 5.79 0.00 -18.53
CA SER A 154 4.65 -0.86 -18.13
C SER A 154 5.03 -1.73 -16.96
N ILE A 155 4.05 -1.96 -16.09
CA ILE A 155 4.18 -2.83 -14.92
C ILE A 155 3.18 -3.98 -15.08
N SER A 156 3.63 -5.20 -14.84
CA SER A 156 2.80 -6.39 -14.81
C SER A 156 3.00 -7.17 -13.52
N ALA A 157 1.96 -7.90 -13.12
CA ALA A 157 2.01 -8.87 -12.04
C ALA A 157 1.11 -10.06 -12.39
N THR A 158 1.41 -11.24 -11.86
CA THR A 158 0.55 -12.41 -12.01
C THR A 158 0.11 -12.87 -10.63
N ALA A 159 -1.19 -13.01 -10.45
CA ALA A 159 -1.79 -13.45 -9.20
C ALA A 159 -2.66 -14.68 -9.43
N VAL A 160 -2.50 -15.72 -8.61
CA VAL A 160 -3.26 -16.96 -8.67
C VAL A 160 -4.31 -16.97 -7.58
N GLY A 161 -5.58 -17.24 -7.95
CA GLY A 161 -6.67 -17.44 -7.00
C GLY A 161 -6.91 -16.22 -6.12
N ILE A 162 -7.17 -15.09 -6.76
CA ILE A 162 -7.60 -13.86 -6.07
C ILE A 162 -9.12 -13.89 -5.98
N ASP A 163 -9.63 -13.86 -4.76
CA ASP A 163 -11.07 -13.89 -4.49
C ASP A 163 -11.65 -12.47 -4.46
N ASP A 164 -10.87 -11.50 -3.96
CA ASP A 164 -11.26 -10.10 -3.88
C ASP A 164 -10.06 -9.13 -3.93
N GLU A 165 -10.36 -7.84 -4.06
CA GLU A 165 -9.36 -6.76 -4.13
C GLU A 165 -8.51 -6.67 -2.85
N MET A 166 -9.09 -6.95 -1.69
CA MET A 166 -8.38 -6.89 -0.41
C MET A 166 -7.38 -8.05 -0.28
N GLY A 167 -7.74 -9.24 -0.76
CA GLY A 167 -6.83 -10.39 -0.86
C GLY A 167 -5.64 -10.07 -1.75
N LEU A 168 -5.88 -9.40 -2.89
CA LEU A 168 -4.82 -8.95 -3.80
C LEU A 168 -3.87 -7.97 -3.11
N LEU A 169 -4.40 -6.93 -2.45
CA LEU A 169 -3.60 -5.93 -1.73
C LEU A 169 -2.74 -6.55 -0.62
N LYS A 170 -3.32 -7.46 0.16
CA LYS A 170 -2.61 -8.17 1.23
C LYS A 170 -1.44 -8.99 0.67
N ARG A 171 -1.63 -9.65 -0.46
CA ARG A 171 -0.59 -10.48 -1.11
C ARG A 171 0.52 -9.64 -1.74
N PHE A 172 0.21 -8.45 -2.26
CA PHE A 172 1.25 -7.49 -2.66
C PHE A 172 2.07 -7.03 -1.45
N ALA A 173 1.41 -6.65 -0.37
CA ALA A 173 2.06 -6.19 0.86
C ALA A 173 2.89 -7.27 1.56
N SER A 174 2.53 -8.55 1.43
CA SER A 174 3.31 -9.68 1.98
C SER A 174 4.51 -10.07 1.11
N GLY A 175 4.56 -9.59 -0.14
CA GLY A 175 5.59 -10.00 -1.10
C GLY A 175 5.31 -11.35 -1.77
N ASP A 176 4.09 -11.89 -1.66
CA ASP A 176 3.70 -13.14 -2.30
C ASP A 176 3.52 -13.01 -3.81
N ILE A 177 3.42 -11.78 -4.31
CA ILE A 177 3.29 -11.46 -5.73
C ILE A 177 4.39 -10.46 -6.09
N CYS A 178 5.15 -10.75 -7.15
CA CYS A 178 6.20 -9.89 -7.65
C CYS A 178 5.70 -9.01 -8.79
N PHE A 179 6.23 -7.79 -8.85
CA PHE A 179 6.02 -6.89 -9.98
C PHE A 179 7.15 -7.04 -10.99
N TYR A 180 6.80 -6.91 -12.26
CA TYR A 180 7.72 -6.93 -13.38
C TYR A 180 7.54 -5.68 -14.22
N GLY A 181 8.63 -5.12 -14.71
CA GLY A 181 8.62 -3.90 -15.50
C GLY A 181 9.33 -4.05 -16.84
N LYS A 182 8.84 -3.33 -17.84
CA LYS A 182 9.55 -3.08 -19.11
C LYS A 182 10.07 -1.65 -19.12
N THR A 183 11.33 -1.50 -19.52
CA THR A 183 11.95 -0.18 -19.73
C THR A 183 12.18 0.06 -21.21
N GLU A 184 12.45 1.31 -21.58
CA GLU A 184 12.78 1.66 -22.97
C GLU A 184 14.02 0.89 -23.47
N GLY A 185 13.95 0.40 -24.69
CA GLY A 185 15.07 -0.35 -25.31
C GLY A 185 15.27 -1.78 -24.79
N ASN A 186 14.50 -2.23 -23.79
CA ASN A 186 14.55 -3.61 -23.34
C ASN A 186 13.18 -4.29 -23.50
N PRO A 187 13.05 -5.29 -24.40
CA PRO A 187 11.79 -5.96 -24.67
C PRO A 187 11.37 -6.94 -23.55
N TYR A 188 12.30 -7.31 -22.67
CA TYR A 188 12.05 -8.31 -21.64
C TYR A 188 11.54 -7.67 -20.34
N GLU A 189 10.58 -8.35 -19.72
CA GLU A 189 10.13 -8.02 -18.36
C GLU A 189 11.21 -8.42 -17.35
N ARG A 190 11.50 -7.51 -16.42
CA ARG A 190 12.46 -7.74 -15.34
C ARG A 190 11.76 -7.54 -14.00
N PRO A 191 12.12 -8.32 -12.97
CA PRO A 191 11.55 -8.12 -11.65
C PRO A 191 11.86 -6.71 -11.14
N ILE A 192 10.86 -6.07 -10.53
CA ILE A 192 11.03 -4.81 -9.81
C ILE A 192 11.41 -5.12 -8.37
N GLU A 193 12.29 -4.32 -7.81
CA GLU A 193 12.70 -4.44 -6.42
C GLU A 193 11.48 -4.43 -5.49
N TRP A 194 11.39 -5.43 -4.60
CA TRP A 194 10.30 -5.48 -3.64
C TRP A 194 10.42 -4.37 -2.60
N ALA A 195 9.36 -3.59 -2.45
CA ALA A 195 9.25 -2.53 -1.46
C ALA A 195 8.60 -3.10 -0.19
N LYS A 196 9.42 -3.52 0.78
CA LYS A 196 8.98 -4.16 2.03
C LYS A 196 7.93 -3.37 2.80
N ASP A 197 8.05 -2.04 2.79
CA ASP A 197 7.19 -1.13 3.53
C ASP A 197 6.26 -0.32 2.59
N ALA A 198 6.07 -0.80 1.35
CA ALA A 198 5.18 -0.13 0.40
C ALA A 198 3.73 -0.27 0.85
N LYS A 199 3.02 0.86 0.85
CA LYS A 199 1.58 0.91 0.99
C LYS A 199 0.96 0.75 -0.41
N PHE A 200 0.26 -0.35 -0.61
CA PHE A 200 -0.46 -0.59 -1.87
C PHE A 200 -1.85 -0.01 -1.77
N ILE A 201 -2.27 0.64 -2.85
CA ILE A 201 -3.54 1.37 -2.92
C ILE A 201 -4.25 0.91 -4.19
N ILE A 202 -5.53 0.58 -4.06
CA ILE A 202 -6.44 0.42 -5.19
C ILE A 202 -7.42 1.58 -5.16
N ARG A 203 -7.58 2.26 -6.29
CA ARG A 203 -8.62 3.28 -6.53
C ARG A 203 -9.58 2.77 -7.57
N LYS A 204 -10.86 3.03 -7.35
CA LYS A 204 -11.93 2.63 -8.24
C LYS A 204 -12.97 3.72 -8.31
N ASP A 205 -13.30 4.13 -9.52
CA ASP A 205 -14.44 5.00 -9.76
C ASP A 205 -15.74 4.30 -9.37
N ILE A 206 -16.59 5.01 -8.68
CA ILE A 206 -17.95 4.58 -8.36
C ILE A 206 -18.96 5.63 -8.79
N ASP A 207 -20.03 5.17 -9.45
CA ASP A 207 -21.17 6.03 -9.85
C ASP A 207 -22.10 6.22 -8.63
N GLN A 208 -21.60 6.90 -7.61
CA GLN A 208 -22.36 7.19 -6.39
C GLN A 208 -22.21 8.66 -6.03
N SER A 209 -23.35 9.28 -5.74
CA SER A 209 -23.40 10.69 -5.36
C SER A 209 -23.00 10.87 -3.89
N VAL A 210 -22.40 12.02 -3.61
CA VAL A 210 -22.13 12.49 -2.24
C VAL A 210 -22.92 13.76 -2.01
N SER A 211 -23.73 13.76 -0.94
CA SER A 211 -24.63 14.87 -0.60
C SER A 211 -24.64 15.16 0.88
N ILE A 212 -25.03 16.39 1.22
CA ILE A 212 -25.38 16.80 2.59
C ILE A 212 -26.82 17.26 2.53
N GLU A 213 -27.67 16.70 3.40
CA GLU A 213 -29.11 16.91 3.36
C GLU A 213 -29.70 16.62 1.97
N ASN A 214 -30.14 17.66 1.24
CA ASN A 214 -30.70 17.58 -0.11
C ASN A 214 -29.76 18.12 -1.20
N THR A 215 -28.59 18.60 -0.84
CA THR A 215 -27.62 19.17 -1.79
C THR A 215 -26.62 18.11 -2.23
N VAL A 216 -26.61 17.80 -3.52
CA VAL A 216 -25.61 16.91 -4.13
C VAL A 216 -24.40 17.73 -4.53
N TYR A 217 -23.24 17.42 -3.95
CA TYR A 217 -21.97 18.08 -4.24
C TYR A 217 -21.16 17.32 -5.31
N TYR A 218 -21.25 16.00 -5.28
CA TYR A 218 -20.52 15.16 -6.22
C TYR A 218 -21.46 14.08 -6.77
N GLU A 219 -21.49 13.93 -8.07
CA GLU A 219 -22.28 12.89 -8.75
C GLU A 219 -21.54 11.57 -8.80
N LYS A 220 -20.21 11.64 -8.81
CA LYS A 220 -19.28 10.49 -8.86
C LYS A 220 -18.16 10.72 -7.90
N CYS A 221 -17.56 9.63 -7.44
CA CYS A 221 -16.37 9.68 -6.58
C CYS A 221 -15.48 8.44 -6.81
N GLU A 222 -14.27 8.47 -6.27
CA GLU A 222 -13.41 7.28 -6.19
C GLU A 222 -13.47 6.69 -4.79
N VAL A 223 -13.36 5.37 -4.71
CA VAL A 223 -13.08 4.66 -3.45
C VAL A 223 -11.63 4.21 -3.46
N GLU A 224 -10.92 4.55 -2.40
CA GLU A 224 -9.55 4.13 -2.14
C GLU A 224 -9.53 3.05 -1.06
N LYS A 225 -8.91 1.90 -1.40
CA LYS A 225 -8.61 0.83 -0.44
C LYS A 225 -7.11 0.64 -0.34
N THR A 226 -6.60 0.49 0.86
CA THR A 226 -5.17 0.33 1.11
C THR A 226 -4.85 -1.06 1.67
N SER A 227 -3.59 -1.51 1.52
CA SER A 227 -3.13 -2.82 2.00
C SER A 227 -3.20 -3.00 3.52
N ASP A 228 -3.15 -1.91 4.30
CA ASP A 228 -3.35 -1.89 5.76
C ASP A 228 -4.84 -1.81 6.14
N GLY A 229 -5.71 -1.85 5.12
CA GLY A 229 -7.15 -1.97 5.25
C GLY A 229 -7.86 -0.64 5.49
N GLU A 230 -7.21 0.52 5.29
CA GLU A 230 -7.93 1.80 5.25
C GLU A 230 -8.91 1.81 4.07
N LEU A 231 -10.03 2.48 4.28
CA LEU A 231 -11.05 2.72 3.27
C LEU A 231 -11.36 4.21 3.26
N ALA A 232 -11.18 4.86 2.12
CA ALA A 232 -11.47 6.26 1.96
C ALA A 232 -12.34 6.53 0.72
N LEU A 233 -13.15 7.57 0.81
CA LEU A 233 -13.86 8.16 -0.31
C LEU A 233 -13.06 9.36 -0.81
N ILE A 234 -12.94 9.52 -2.11
CA ILE A 234 -12.27 10.63 -2.78
C ILE A 234 -13.28 11.29 -3.71
N PRO A 235 -14.07 12.25 -3.20
CA PRO A 235 -15.09 12.93 -3.99
C PRO A 235 -14.48 13.88 -5.04
N SER A 236 -13.27 14.39 -4.75
CA SER A 236 -12.48 15.25 -5.65
C SER A 236 -10.98 15.03 -5.42
N PRO A 237 -10.12 15.49 -6.33
CA PRO A 237 -8.67 15.47 -6.14
C PRO A 237 -8.18 16.21 -4.88
N ASN A 238 -8.96 17.17 -4.37
CA ASN A 238 -8.63 17.99 -3.20
C ASN A 238 -9.10 17.36 -1.89
N LEU A 239 -10.06 16.43 -1.93
CA LEU A 239 -10.77 15.95 -0.75
C LEU A 239 -10.69 14.43 -0.61
N ARG A 240 -10.21 13.96 0.55
CA ARG A 240 -10.19 12.56 0.94
C ARG A 240 -10.90 12.40 2.28
N ILE A 241 -11.88 11.51 2.35
CA ILE A 241 -12.68 11.22 3.53
C ILE A 241 -12.36 9.80 4.00
N ASP A 242 -11.77 9.65 5.17
CA ASP A 242 -11.57 8.33 5.80
C ASP A 242 -12.91 7.82 6.34
N LEU A 243 -13.42 6.73 5.75
CA LEU A 243 -14.74 6.18 6.09
C LEU A 243 -14.79 5.44 7.42
N ARG A 244 -13.64 5.17 8.06
CA ARG A 244 -13.61 4.51 9.38
C ARG A 244 -13.78 5.47 10.53
N ASN A 245 -13.16 6.65 10.42
CA ASN A 245 -13.14 7.65 11.49
C ASN A 245 -13.80 8.96 11.12
N GLY A 246 -14.33 9.07 9.88
CA GLY A 246 -14.97 10.29 9.39
C GLY A 246 -14.03 11.48 9.25
N LYS A 247 -12.71 11.24 9.12
CA LYS A 247 -11.72 12.30 9.02
C LYS A 247 -11.62 12.83 7.60
N PHE A 248 -11.74 14.15 7.46
CA PHE A 248 -11.55 14.86 6.21
C PHE A 248 -10.09 15.31 6.07
N ASN A 249 -9.49 15.03 4.91
CA ASN A 249 -8.19 15.58 4.52
C ASN A 249 -8.41 16.42 3.26
N PHE A 250 -8.03 17.68 3.33
CA PHE A 250 -8.18 18.65 2.24
C PHE A 250 -6.81 19.16 1.82
N GLU A 251 -6.57 19.20 0.50
CA GLU A 251 -5.36 19.71 -0.11
C GLU A 251 -5.71 20.45 -1.40
N CYS A 252 -5.19 21.66 -1.58
CA CYS A 252 -5.44 22.50 -2.77
C CYS A 252 -4.64 21.96 -3.97
N LYS A 253 -5.27 21.16 -4.82
CA LYS A 253 -4.64 20.52 -6.01
C LYS A 253 -5.21 20.96 -7.35
N THR A 254 -6.42 21.53 -7.35
CA THR A 254 -7.17 21.88 -8.56
C THR A 254 -7.39 23.38 -8.70
N GLY A 255 -8.13 23.78 -9.76
CA GLY A 255 -8.55 25.16 -9.99
C GLY A 255 -9.66 25.63 -9.05
N ILE A 256 -10.00 26.91 -9.17
CA ILE A 256 -10.89 27.58 -8.21
C ILE A 256 -12.33 27.03 -8.23
N LYS A 257 -12.82 26.54 -9.37
CA LYS A 257 -14.18 26.01 -9.49
C LYS A 257 -14.38 24.74 -8.65
N GLU A 258 -13.42 23.81 -8.71
CA GLU A 258 -13.43 22.61 -7.88
C GLU A 258 -13.20 22.95 -6.42
N LEU A 259 -12.27 23.85 -6.11
CA LEU A 259 -11.99 24.30 -4.75
C LEU A 259 -13.21 24.96 -4.12
N LYS A 260 -13.99 25.74 -4.87
CA LYS A 260 -15.27 26.30 -4.41
C LYS A 260 -16.24 25.20 -3.98
N ARG A 261 -16.49 24.21 -4.84
CA ARG A 261 -17.40 23.10 -4.54
C ARG A 261 -16.96 22.34 -3.29
N ASP A 262 -15.65 22.06 -3.19
CA ASP A 262 -15.07 21.36 -2.05
C ASP A 262 -15.17 22.20 -0.77
N ALA A 263 -15.01 23.53 -0.88
CA ALA A 263 -15.19 24.46 0.23
C ALA A 263 -16.65 24.54 0.71
N GLU A 264 -17.61 24.62 -0.22
CA GLU A 264 -19.04 24.56 0.09
C GLU A 264 -19.38 23.26 0.83
N PHE A 265 -18.97 22.11 0.28
CA PHE A 265 -19.18 20.82 0.93
C PHE A 265 -18.59 20.75 2.36
N LEU A 266 -17.34 21.20 2.54
CA LEU A 266 -16.69 21.14 3.85
C LEU A 266 -17.33 22.07 4.88
N LEU A 267 -17.75 23.27 4.47
CA LEU A 267 -18.44 24.21 5.35
C LEU A 267 -19.82 23.67 5.77
N ASP A 268 -20.58 23.11 4.85
CA ASP A 268 -21.87 22.50 5.17
C ASP A 268 -21.72 21.21 6.00
N ALA A 269 -20.66 20.43 5.74
CA ALA A 269 -20.31 19.27 6.57
C ALA A 269 -20.01 19.63 8.03
N MET A 270 -19.52 20.84 8.31
CA MET A 270 -19.31 21.30 9.68
C MET A 270 -20.61 21.53 10.45
N GLU A 271 -21.67 21.91 9.75
CA GLU A 271 -22.97 22.18 10.36
C GLU A 271 -23.85 20.93 10.42
N ALA A 272 -23.62 19.97 9.51
CA ALA A 272 -24.36 18.72 9.43
C ALA A 272 -23.79 17.66 10.40
N THR A 273 -24.60 16.64 10.72
CA THR A 273 -24.20 15.49 11.56
C THR A 273 -23.81 14.26 10.74
N ALA A 274 -24.14 14.23 9.46
CA ALA A 274 -23.85 13.16 8.52
C ALA A 274 -23.80 13.70 7.09
N PHE A 275 -23.03 13.05 6.23
CA PHE A 275 -23.17 13.14 4.79
C PHE A 275 -23.79 11.86 4.23
N LYS A 276 -24.29 11.88 3.02
CA LYS A 276 -24.87 10.72 2.38
C LYS A 276 -24.02 10.26 1.19
N ILE A 277 -23.88 8.96 1.06
CA ILE A 277 -23.42 8.31 -0.15
C ILE A 277 -24.61 7.55 -0.71
N ASN A 278 -25.10 7.97 -1.87
CA ASN A 278 -26.25 7.33 -2.52
C ASN A 278 -27.47 7.16 -1.59
N ASN A 279 -27.80 8.19 -0.81
CA ASN A 279 -28.89 8.22 0.19
C ASN A 279 -28.65 7.38 1.46
N ILE A 280 -27.49 6.79 1.65
CA ILE A 280 -27.09 6.12 2.90
C ILE A 280 -26.35 7.11 3.78
N ASP A 281 -26.84 7.32 5.00
CA ASP A 281 -26.20 8.24 5.95
C ASP A 281 -24.89 7.67 6.48
N PHE A 282 -23.84 8.47 6.38
CA PHE A 282 -22.54 8.23 7.00
C PHE A 282 -22.35 9.25 8.13
N PRO A 283 -22.60 8.84 9.39
CA PRO A 283 -22.37 9.71 10.52
C PRO A 283 -20.88 9.95 10.71
N TYR A 284 -20.50 11.16 11.03
CA TYR A 284 -19.14 11.52 11.41
C TYR A 284 -19.14 12.35 12.68
N VAL A 285 -18.05 12.26 13.42
CA VAL A 285 -17.82 13.17 14.53
C VAL A 285 -17.53 14.53 13.93
N ASN A 286 -18.36 15.51 14.24
CA ASN A 286 -18.25 16.88 13.73
C ASN A 286 -16.78 17.36 13.81
N PRO A 287 -16.08 17.54 12.69
CA PRO A 287 -14.69 17.89 12.74
C PRO A 287 -14.59 19.32 13.32
N THR A 288 -13.84 19.47 14.39
CA THR A 288 -13.39 20.81 14.81
C THR A 288 -12.47 21.33 13.74
N MET A 289 -12.99 22.10 12.82
CA MET A 289 -12.17 22.68 11.76
C MET A 289 -11.25 23.75 12.35
N PRO A 290 -9.95 23.71 12.03
CA PRO A 290 -9.04 24.81 12.40
C PRO A 290 -9.57 26.12 11.82
N LYS A 291 -9.54 27.20 12.61
CA LYS A 291 -10.01 28.54 12.17
C LYS A 291 -9.30 29.02 10.91
N GLU A 292 -8.06 28.62 10.74
CA GLU A 292 -7.26 28.94 9.56
C GLU A 292 -7.85 28.27 8.31
N LEU A 293 -8.22 27.00 8.38
CA LEU A 293 -8.83 26.29 7.27
C LEU A 293 -10.23 26.87 6.93
N GLU A 294 -11.03 27.22 7.92
CA GLU A 294 -12.31 27.89 7.70
C GLU A 294 -12.14 29.22 6.94
N LYS A 295 -11.13 30.00 7.30
CA LYS A 295 -10.80 31.26 6.60
C LYS A 295 -10.36 30.99 5.16
N GLU A 296 -9.57 29.96 4.96
CA GLU A 296 -9.09 29.55 3.65
C GLU A 296 -10.26 29.09 2.75
N LEU A 297 -11.17 28.27 3.25
CA LEU A 297 -12.35 27.84 2.50
C LEU A 297 -13.24 29.05 2.12
N LYS A 298 -13.50 29.96 3.06
CA LYS A 298 -14.23 31.20 2.78
C LYS A 298 -13.51 32.10 1.77
N PHE A 299 -12.19 32.10 1.76
CA PHE A 299 -11.42 32.80 0.73
C PHE A 299 -11.67 32.24 -0.67
N TYR A 300 -11.71 30.90 -0.85
CA TYR A 300 -12.02 30.30 -2.15
C TYR A 300 -13.42 30.68 -2.66
N LEU A 301 -14.42 30.72 -1.77
CA LEU A 301 -15.76 31.15 -2.12
C LEU A 301 -15.81 32.65 -2.56
N ASP A 302 -15.08 33.50 -1.87
CA ASP A 302 -14.99 34.90 -2.21
C ASP A 302 -14.23 35.14 -3.52
N LEU A 303 -13.16 34.40 -3.72
CA LEU A 303 -12.33 34.46 -4.92
C LEU A 303 -13.14 34.05 -6.17
N ASP A 304 -13.90 32.94 -6.13
CA ASP A 304 -14.76 32.51 -7.22
C ASP A 304 -15.79 33.58 -7.55
N LYS A 305 -16.43 34.18 -6.55
CA LYS A 305 -17.40 35.28 -6.76
C LYS A 305 -16.76 36.48 -7.46
N VAL A 306 -15.57 36.87 -7.03
CA VAL A 306 -14.86 38.02 -7.64
C VAL A 306 -14.46 37.71 -9.07
N LEU A 307 -13.88 36.58 -9.33
CA LEU A 307 -13.48 36.17 -10.68
C LEU A 307 -14.67 36.08 -11.62
N SER A 308 -15.80 35.55 -11.14
CA SER A 308 -17.07 35.52 -11.91
C SER A 308 -17.59 36.89 -12.22
N MET A 309 -17.53 37.84 -11.27
CA MET A 309 -17.99 39.23 -11.47
C MET A 309 -17.17 39.99 -12.53
N ILE A 310 -15.90 39.74 -12.64
CA ILE A 310 -15.00 40.39 -13.61
C ILE A 310 -14.87 39.59 -14.91
N GLY A 311 -15.54 38.43 -15.04
CA GLY A 311 -15.52 37.60 -16.22
C GLY A 311 -14.16 36.92 -16.46
N LEU A 312 -13.36 36.67 -15.40
CA LEU A 312 -12.05 36.10 -15.49
C LEU A 312 -12.13 34.62 -15.13
N ASP A 313 -11.69 33.75 -16.02
CA ASP A 313 -11.56 32.30 -15.77
C ASP A 313 -10.13 31.98 -15.34
N PHE A 314 -9.97 31.42 -14.14
CA PHE A 314 -8.68 31.04 -13.59
C PHE A 314 -8.65 29.51 -13.49
N ASP A 315 -8.20 28.88 -14.57
CA ASP A 315 -8.28 27.41 -14.74
C ASP A 315 -7.11 26.62 -14.18
N LYS A 316 -6.01 27.29 -13.81
CA LYS A 316 -4.85 26.57 -13.28
C LYS A 316 -4.99 26.28 -11.77
N PRO A 317 -4.36 25.19 -11.26
CA PRO A 317 -4.29 24.95 -9.83
C PRO A 317 -3.64 26.14 -9.10
N LEU A 318 -4.21 26.55 -7.96
CA LEU A 318 -3.65 27.67 -7.18
C LEU A 318 -2.21 27.42 -6.71
N LYS A 319 -1.84 26.16 -6.45
CA LYS A 319 -0.47 25.78 -6.11
C LYS A 319 0.57 26.06 -7.20
N ASP A 320 0.11 26.17 -8.46
CA ASP A 320 0.95 26.45 -9.62
C ASP A 320 0.96 27.96 -9.98
N ALA A 321 0.24 28.79 -9.20
CA ALA A 321 0.29 30.23 -9.31
C ALA A 321 1.58 30.78 -8.69
N ASP A 322 2.20 31.76 -9.33
CA ASP A 322 3.35 32.43 -8.76
C ASP A 322 2.95 33.39 -7.63
N GLU A 323 3.92 33.87 -6.87
CA GLU A 323 3.69 34.76 -5.71
C GLU A 323 2.97 36.05 -6.10
N LYS A 324 3.25 36.58 -7.29
CA LYS A 324 2.61 37.80 -7.83
C LYS A 324 1.14 37.56 -8.15
N GLU A 325 0.84 36.43 -8.79
CA GLU A 325 -0.54 36.02 -9.10
C GLU A 325 -1.35 35.80 -7.83
N LEU A 326 -0.79 35.06 -6.85
CA LEU A 326 -1.44 34.84 -5.55
C LEU A 326 -1.73 36.15 -4.82
N LYS A 327 -0.78 37.10 -4.86
CA LYS A 327 -0.98 38.42 -4.27
C LYS A 327 -2.10 39.19 -4.98
N GLN A 328 -2.13 39.18 -6.31
CA GLN A 328 -3.19 39.84 -7.08
C GLN A 328 -4.58 39.24 -6.76
N LEU A 329 -4.69 37.91 -6.66
CA LEU A 329 -5.91 37.22 -6.27
C LEU A 329 -6.35 37.59 -4.85
N ALA A 330 -5.42 37.69 -3.91
CA ALA A 330 -5.69 38.12 -2.54
C ALA A 330 -6.19 39.59 -2.49
N ASP A 331 -5.53 40.48 -3.22
CA ASP A 331 -5.91 41.90 -3.31
C ASP A 331 -7.36 42.09 -3.87
N LEU A 332 -7.74 41.27 -4.88
CA LEU A 332 -9.12 41.27 -5.43
C LEU A 332 -10.14 40.88 -4.35
N VAL A 333 -9.86 39.88 -3.52
CA VAL A 333 -10.76 39.45 -2.43
C VAL A 333 -10.84 40.54 -1.35
N CYS A 334 -9.71 41.19 -1.01
CA CYS A 334 -9.67 42.27 -0.03
C CYS A 334 -10.53 43.46 -0.47
N VAL A 335 -10.41 43.87 -1.73
CA VAL A 335 -11.27 44.96 -2.29
C VAL A 335 -12.73 44.61 -2.12
N LYS A 336 -13.14 43.36 -2.44
CA LYS A 336 -14.54 42.93 -2.26
C LYS A 336 -15.01 43.03 -0.80
N ARG A 337 -14.13 42.68 0.16
CA ARG A 337 -14.46 42.70 1.59
C ARG A 337 -14.47 44.12 2.18
N GLY A 338 -14.03 45.11 1.42
CA GLY A 338 -13.91 46.49 1.90
C GLY A 338 -12.74 46.70 2.87
N LEU A 339 -11.71 45.91 2.73
CA LEU A 339 -10.44 45.95 3.52
C LEU A 339 -9.34 46.69 2.76
#